data_6b6c5540f9f60502b0b1a78071a3058d
#
_entry.id   6b6c5540f9f60502b0b1a78071a3058d
#
_cell.length_a   1.000
_cell.length_b   1.000
_cell.length_c   1.000
_cell.angle_alpha   90.00
_cell.angle_beta   90.00
_cell.angle_gamma   90.00
#
_symmetry.space_group_name_H-M   'P 1'
#
loop_
_entity.id
_entity.type
_entity.pdbx_description
1 polymer ?
#
loop_
_entity_poly.entity_id
_entity_poly.type
_entity_poly.pdbx_seq_one_letter_code
_entity_poly.pdbx_strand_id
1 'polypeptide(L)'
;MTTPADPEALVGGPLDALTTPCVVVDAPALEHNLRLLADYFATRHCKLRPHFKAHKCVELARRQLAAGSVTGITCAKLSEAEVLVEGGITDILIANEVVGAGKACRLADLARRATVRVAVDSAGNVEELDRAARSAGAVIGVLVEVDIGMNRCGVPPGRPTLTLASRVAEARNLRFDGLQGYEGHVVQQEDADARRRGALAAMALLMETKALLVGHGLAARIVSSGGTGTYDMTGNVDGVDEVQCGSYALMDACYKRIRPEFRVASFLLSTVVSSRGTKVVADVGTKGMGCEFGPPLVEGFPEAKVLYVADEHTPIENVRAEVGDRLRLIPSHGCTTHNLHRRMWVVRDGTVEAAWAVEGSGCLE
;
A
#
# COMPACT_ATOMS: atom_id res chain seq x y z
N MET A 1 29.86 22.20 0.07
CA MET A 1 28.62 21.37 -0.10
C MET A 1 27.48 22.28 0.33
N THR A 2 26.66 22.72 -0.63
CA THR A 2 25.45 23.47 -0.31
C THR A 2 24.51 22.54 0.44
N THR A 3 24.15 22.91 1.66
CA THR A 3 23.09 22.24 2.43
C THR A 3 21.84 22.19 1.57
N PRO A 4 21.14 21.05 1.44
CA PRO A 4 19.84 21.04 0.77
C PRO A 4 18.97 22.12 1.39
N ALA A 5 18.34 22.95 0.55
CA ALA A 5 17.46 24.00 1.04
C ALA A 5 16.45 23.40 2.05
N ASP A 6 16.25 24.09 3.16
CA ASP A 6 15.29 23.67 4.18
C ASP A 6 13.92 23.49 3.49
N PRO A 7 13.33 22.30 3.56
CA PRO A 7 12.03 22.05 2.94
C PRO A 7 10.95 23.01 3.41
N GLU A 8 11.00 23.43 4.66
CA GLU A 8 10.03 24.36 5.23
C GLU A 8 10.10 25.74 4.55
N ALA A 9 11.26 26.11 4.01
CA ALA A 9 11.41 27.37 3.28
C ALA A 9 10.63 27.44 1.95
N LEU A 10 10.19 26.28 1.42
CA LEU A 10 9.38 26.20 0.19
C LEU A 10 7.88 26.13 0.48
N VAL A 11 7.47 25.91 1.74
CA VAL A 11 6.06 25.91 2.14
C VAL A 11 5.51 27.35 2.04
N GLY A 12 4.34 27.49 1.46
CA GLY A 12 3.74 28.78 1.10
C GLY A 12 4.18 29.31 -0.27
N GLY A 13 5.19 28.71 -0.88
CA GLY A 13 5.67 29.05 -2.22
C GLY A 13 4.91 28.37 -3.36
N PRO A 14 5.15 28.81 -4.61
CA PRO A 14 4.50 28.20 -5.78
C PRO A 14 5.09 26.82 -6.10
N LEU A 15 4.27 25.95 -6.69
CA LEU A 15 4.67 24.61 -7.18
C LEU A 15 5.93 24.66 -8.06
N ASP A 16 6.03 25.67 -8.93
CA ASP A 16 7.14 25.81 -9.89
C ASP A 16 8.49 26.12 -9.23
N ALA A 17 8.50 26.53 -7.94
CA ALA A 17 9.72 26.70 -7.17
C ALA A 17 10.36 25.38 -6.71
N LEU A 18 9.64 24.27 -6.82
CA LEU A 18 10.16 22.97 -6.43
C LEU A 18 11.27 22.49 -7.38
N THR A 19 12.32 21.92 -6.79
CA THR A 19 13.38 21.27 -7.55
C THR A 19 12.88 19.91 -8.06
N THR A 20 13.06 19.66 -9.35
CA THR A 20 12.70 18.39 -10.00
C THR A 20 13.88 17.41 -10.09
N PRO A 21 13.61 16.09 -10.25
CA PRO A 21 12.28 15.50 -10.16
C PRO A 21 11.82 15.39 -8.70
N CYS A 22 10.52 15.53 -8.46
CA CYS A 22 9.96 15.35 -7.12
C CYS A 22 8.52 14.81 -7.15
N VAL A 23 8.12 14.11 -6.08
CA VAL A 23 6.75 13.64 -5.89
C VAL A 23 5.89 14.77 -5.36
N VAL A 24 4.79 15.03 -6.03
CA VAL A 24 3.76 16.00 -5.64
C VAL A 24 2.47 15.27 -5.32
N VAL A 25 1.80 15.71 -4.25
CA VAL A 25 0.47 15.26 -3.84
C VAL A 25 -0.52 16.41 -3.98
N ASP A 26 -1.53 16.22 -4.81
CA ASP A 26 -2.67 17.12 -4.94
C ASP A 26 -3.59 16.94 -3.73
N ALA A 27 -3.64 17.94 -2.85
CA ALA A 27 -4.39 17.86 -1.60
C ALA A 27 -5.90 17.68 -1.82
N PRO A 28 -6.59 18.42 -2.70
CA PRO A 28 -8.00 18.20 -3.01
C PRO A 28 -8.32 16.81 -3.55
N ALA A 29 -7.46 16.25 -4.41
CA ALA A 29 -7.65 14.91 -4.95
C ALA A 29 -7.46 13.83 -3.86
N LEU A 30 -6.43 13.97 -3.02
CA LEU A 30 -6.22 13.10 -1.87
C LEU A 30 -7.41 13.13 -0.90
N GLU A 31 -7.88 14.30 -0.51
CA GLU A 31 -9.02 14.47 0.39
C GLU A 31 -10.29 13.84 -0.17
N HIS A 32 -10.53 13.98 -1.48
CA HIS A 32 -11.63 13.30 -2.17
C HIS A 32 -11.52 11.78 -2.01
N ASN A 33 -10.35 11.21 -2.28
CA ASN A 33 -10.13 9.77 -2.24
C ASN A 33 -10.31 9.19 -0.83
N LEU A 34 -9.75 9.88 0.17
CA LEU A 34 -9.87 9.46 1.57
C LEU A 34 -11.34 9.49 2.02
N ARG A 35 -12.06 10.55 1.71
CA ARG A 35 -13.49 10.70 2.06
C ARG A 35 -14.36 9.64 1.36
N LEU A 36 -14.15 9.45 0.06
CA LEU A 36 -14.93 8.49 -0.72
C LEU A 36 -14.90 7.09 -0.10
N LEU A 37 -13.73 6.63 0.30
CA LEU A 37 -13.60 5.27 0.85
C LEU A 37 -14.04 5.20 2.32
N ALA A 38 -13.82 6.25 3.10
CA ALA A 38 -14.33 6.35 4.47
C ALA A 38 -15.87 6.33 4.49
N ASP A 39 -16.52 7.10 3.62
CA ASP A 39 -17.98 7.15 3.49
C ASP A 39 -18.54 5.81 3.00
N TYR A 40 -17.84 5.16 2.05
CA TYR A 40 -18.24 3.85 1.55
C TYR A 40 -18.34 2.81 2.68
N PHE A 41 -17.39 2.79 3.62
CA PHE A 41 -17.35 1.82 4.72
C PHE A 41 -18.02 2.32 6.02
N ALA A 42 -18.57 3.53 6.05
CA ALA A 42 -19.15 4.10 7.27
C ALA A 42 -20.27 3.22 7.88
N THR A 43 -21.17 2.75 7.03
CA THR A 43 -22.34 1.94 7.44
C THR A 43 -22.16 0.43 7.28
N ARG A 44 -21.00 -0.02 6.80
CA ARG A 44 -20.73 -1.44 6.55
C ARG A 44 -20.06 -2.11 7.75
N HIS A 45 -20.25 -3.43 7.89
CA HIS A 45 -19.52 -4.24 8.87
C HIS A 45 -18.01 -4.20 8.57
N CYS A 46 -17.65 -4.52 7.34
CA CYS A 46 -16.27 -4.46 6.87
C CYS A 46 -15.72 -3.04 6.96
N LYS A 47 -14.47 -2.90 7.41
CA LYS A 47 -13.77 -1.62 7.57
C LYS A 47 -12.50 -1.57 6.73
N LEU A 48 -11.88 -0.42 6.66
CA LEU A 48 -10.58 -0.25 6.03
C LEU A 48 -9.46 -0.63 7.00
N ARG A 49 -8.42 -1.22 6.46
CA ARG A 49 -7.07 -1.28 7.04
C ARG A 49 -6.07 -0.85 5.98
N PRO A 50 -5.91 0.48 5.76
CA PRO A 50 -5.11 1.00 4.67
C PRO A 50 -3.69 0.46 4.65
N HIS A 51 -3.16 0.25 3.44
CA HIS A 51 -1.85 -0.38 3.29
C HIS A 51 -0.74 0.66 3.12
N PHE A 52 0.10 0.80 4.13
CA PHE A 52 1.21 1.75 4.23
C PHE A 52 2.23 1.63 3.08
N LYS A 53 2.47 0.41 2.56
CA LYS A 53 3.42 0.17 1.46
C LYS A 53 3.16 1.04 0.22
N ALA A 54 1.92 1.51 0.04
CA ALA A 54 1.55 2.29 -1.13
C ALA A 54 2.17 3.70 -1.15
N HIS A 55 2.46 4.25 0.02
CA HIS A 55 2.96 5.63 0.15
C HIS A 55 4.10 5.79 1.16
N LYS A 56 4.23 4.89 2.14
CA LYS A 56 5.29 4.85 3.16
C LYS A 56 5.49 6.13 3.97
N CYS A 57 4.45 6.95 4.09
CA CYS A 57 4.41 8.25 4.76
C CYS A 57 3.51 8.17 6.00
N VAL A 58 4.06 8.44 7.18
CA VAL A 58 3.35 8.36 8.46
C VAL A 58 2.23 9.40 8.53
N GLU A 59 2.46 10.62 8.05
CA GLU A 59 1.45 11.67 8.05
C GLU A 59 0.24 11.28 7.19
N LEU A 60 0.45 10.66 6.02
CA LEU A 60 -0.65 10.16 5.21
C LEU A 60 -1.41 9.01 5.91
N ALA A 61 -0.71 8.11 6.61
CA ALA A 61 -1.36 7.06 7.39
C ALA A 61 -2.23 7.65 8.53
N ARG A 62 -1.77 8.72 9.20
CA ARG A 62 -2.58 9.44 10.20
C ARG A 62 -3.83 10.06 9.57
N ARG A 63 -3.73 10.65 8.39
CA ARG A 63 -4.89 11.20 7.65
C ARG A 63 -5.88 10.13 7.24
N GLN A 64 -5.41 8.95 6.86
CA GLN A 64 -6.27 7.80 6.58
C GLN A 64 -7.05 7.35 7.83
N LEU A 65 -6.37 7.27 8.99
CA LEU A 65 -7.03 6.97 10.27
C LEU A 65 -8.06 8.05 10.65
N ALA A 66 -7.72 9.31 10.48
CA ALA A 66 -8.60 10.44 10.79
C ALA A 66 -9.82 10.55 9.87
N ALA A 67 -9.74 10.05 8.64
CA ALA A 67 -10.87 10.04 7.69
C ALA A 67 -12.04 9.17 8.16
N GLY A 68 -11.79 8.20 9.03
CA GLY A 68 -12.81 7.31 9.59
C GLY A 68 -12.93 5.97 8.86
N SER A 69 -13.74 5.08 9.44
CA SER A 69 -13.98 3.72 8.94
C SER A 69 -12.72 2.84 8.84
N VAL A 70 -11.70 3.13 9.62
CA VAL A 70 -10.39 2.48 9.63
C VAL A 70 -10.15 1.78 10.97
N THR A 71 -9.72 0.52 10.93
CA THR A 71 -9.45 -0.30 12.12
C THR A 71 -7.99 -0.27 12.58
N GLY A 72 -7.08 0.15 11.72
CA GLY A 72 -5.63 0.18 11.93
C GLY A 72 -4.92 0.30 10.59
N ILE A 73 -3.62 0.10 10.57
CA ILE A 73 -2.80 0.19 9.34
C ILE A 73 -2.20 -1.18 9.00
N THR A 74 -2.20 -1.50 7.72
CA THR A 74 -1.45 -2.65 7.17
C THR A 74 -0.10 -2.18 6.64
N CYS A 75 0.94 -2.97 6.84
CA CYS A 75 2.24 -2.79 6.20
C CYS A 75 2.77 -4.10 5.62
N ALA A 76 3.81 -4.04 4.80
CA ALA A 76 4.39 -5.23 4.15
C ALA A 76 5.64 -5.75 4.85
N LYS A 77 6.33 -4.92 5.63
CA LYS A 77 7.62 -5.23 6.20
C LYS A 77 7.68 -4.87 7.69
N LEU A 78 8.49 -5.60 8.45
CA LEU A 78 8.72 -5.32 9.87
C LEU A 78 9.25 -3.90 10.07
N SER A 79 10.22 -3.47 9.26
CA SER A 79 10.78 -2.11 9.32
C SER A 79 9.75 -1.01 9.03
N GLU A 80 8.72 -1.28 8.21
CA GLU A 80 7.58 -0.37 8.05
C GLU A 80 6.72 -0.31 9.32
N ALA A 81 6.53 -1.45 10.00
CA ALA A 81 5.79 -1.48 11.26
C ALA A 81 6.52 -0.71 12.37
N GLU A 82 7.85 -0.80 12.44
CA GLU A 82 8.68 -0.04 13.37
C GLU A 82 8.50 1.48 13.15
N VAL A 83 8.58 1.93 11.89
CA VAL A 83 8.33 3.34 11.50
C VAL A 83 6.93 3.79 11.91
N LEU A 84 5.90 2.95 11.70
CA LEU A 84 4.54 3.27 12.09
C LEU A 84 4.40 3.42 13.61
N VAL A 85 5.01 2.52 14.40
CA VAL A 85 4.96 2.60 15.87
C VAL A 85 5.71 3.82 16.39
N GLU A 86 6.88 4.14 15.84
CA GLU A 86 7.60 5.37 16.15
C GLU A 86 6.78 6.61 15.81
N GLY A 87 6.00 6.54 14.73
CA GLY A 87 5.02 7.55 14.34
C GLY A 87 3.75 7.59 15.19
N GLY A 88 3.62 6.77 16.25
CA GLY A 88 2.48 6.75 17.16
C GLY A 88 1.27 5.95 16.66
N ILE A 89 1.42 5.15 15.60
CA ILE A 89 0.36 4.26 15.08
C ILE A 89 0.53 2.89 15.73
N THR A 90 -0.44 2.44 16.51
CA THR A 90 -0.29 1.30 17.42
C THR A 90 -1.18 0.09 17.12
N ASP A 91 -2.03 0.11 16.10
CA ASP A 91 -2.74 -1.07 15.60
C ASP A 91 -2.26 -1.39 14.19
N ILE A 92 -1.43 -2.44 14.07
CA ILE A 92 -0.69 -2.77 12.86
C ILE A 92 -0.90 -4.23 12.46
N LEU A 93 -1.12 -4.46 11.17
CA LEU A 93 -1.04 -5.78 10.54
C LEU A 93 0.14 -5.80 9.58
N ILE A 94 1.13 -6.63 9.85
CA ILE A 94 2.18 -6.98 8.88
C ILE A 94 1.62 -8.08 7.99
N ALA A 95 1.13 -7.70 6.81
CA ALA A 95 0.51 -8.62 5.85
C ALA A 95 1.59 -9.34 5.02
N ASN A 96 2.51 -9.98 5.71
CA ASN A 96 3.64 -10.73 5.16
C ASN A 96 4.23 -11.61 6.25
N GLU A 97 4.97 -12.64 5.87
CA GLU A 97 5.66 -13.54 6.77
C GLU A 97 6.97 -12.90 7.29
N VAL A 98 7.13 -12.87 8.61
CA VAL A 98 8.35 -12.41 9.27
C VAL A 98 9.17 -13.62 9.68
N VAL A 99 10.19 -13.94 8.91
CA VAL A 99 11.03 -15.15 9.08
C VAL A 99 12.47 -14.75 9.44
N GLY A 100 13.07 -15.52 10.34
CA GLY A 100 14.43 -15.35 10.81
C GLY A 100 14.50 -14.78 12.23
N ALA A 101 15.31 -15.42 13.09
CA ALA A 101 15.36 -15.16 14.52
C ALA A 101 15.55 -13.68 14.90
N GLY A 102 16.38 -12.94 14.15
CA GLY A 102 16.58 -11.49 14.39
C GLY A 102 15.31 -10.68 14.16
N LYS A 103 14.58 -10.97 13.08
CA LYS A 103 13.30 -10.30 12.78
C LYS A 103 12.22 -10.71 13.77
N ALA A 104 12.15 -11.98 14.13
CA ALA A 104 11.20 -12.47 15.12
C ALA A 104 11.40 -11.80 16.50
N CYS A 105 12.65 -11.58 16.94
CA CYS A 105 12.95 -10.84 18.16
C CYS A 105 12.48 -9.38 18.06
N ARG A 106 12.79 -8.67 16.96
CA ARG A 106 12.33 -7.29 16.74
C ARG A 106 10.81 -7.20 16.74
N LEU A 107 10.12 -8.15 16.08
CA LEU A 107 8.65 -8.22 16.08
C LEU A 107 8.09 -8.42 17.50
N ALA A 108 8.69 -9.30 18.28
CA ALA A 108 8.28 -9.54 19.67
C ALA A 108 8.47 -8.30 20.55
N ASP A 109 9.58 -7.57 20.38
CA ASP A 109 9.81 -6.30 21.08
C ASP A 109 8.80 -5.22 20.65
N LEU A 110 8.46 -5.18 19.37
CA LEU A 110 7.43 -4.26 18.85
C LEU A 110 6.04 -4.57 19.44
N ALA A 111 5.70 -5.86 19.59
CA ALA A 111 4.43 -6.32 20.16
C ALA A 111 4.26 -5.98 21.65
N ARG A 112 5.31 -5.58 22.34
CA ARG A 112 5.23 -5.01 23.72
C ARG A 112 4.77 -3.57 23.73
N ARG A 113 4.89 -2.86 22.62
CA ARG A 113 4.64 -1.41 22.50
C ARG A 113 3.36 -1.10 21.70
N ALA A 114 2.90 -2.07 20.93
CA ALA A 114 1.78 -1.89 19.99
C ALA A 114 0.99 -3.19 19.83
N THR A 115 -0.25 -3.08 19.38
CA THR A 115 -1.04 -4.22 18.91
C THR A 115 -0.55 -4.60 17.52
N VAL A 116 0.29 -5.63 17.45
CA VAL A 116 0.86 -6.09 16.18
C VAL A 116 0.31 -7.46 15.83
N ARG A 117 -0.09 -7.59 14.58
CA ARG A 117 -0.46 -8.86 13.95
C ARG A 117 0.48 -9.14 12.80
N VAL A 118 0.72 -10.44 12.55
CA VAL A 118 1.58 -10.89 11.45
C VAL A 118 0.94 -12.06 10.72
N ALA A 119 1.15 -12.14 9.41
CA ALA A 119 0.75 -13.30 8.63
C ALA A 119 1.73 -14.47 8.84
N VAL A 120 1.22 -15.70 8.82
CA VAL A 120 2.02 -16.93 8.84
C VAL A 120 1.44 -17.96 7.88
N ASP A 121 2.32 -18.75 7.25
CA ASP A 121 1.95 -19.86 6.37
C ASP A 121 2.70 -21.17 6.66
N SER A 122 3.53 -21.20 7.71
CA SER A 122 4.31 -22.38 8.03
C SER A 122 4.41 -22.65 9.53
N ALA A 123 4.44 -23.92 9.91
CA ALA A 123 4.59 -24.36 11.30
C ALA A 123 5.92 -23.93 11.91
N GLY A 124 7.01 -23.96 11.13
CA GLY A 124 8.33 -23.52 11.59
C GLY A 124 8.36 -22.05 11.96
N ASN A 125 7.67 -21.19 11.20
CA ASN A 125 7.55 -19.77 11.50
C ASN A 125 6.71 -19.53 12.76
N VAL A 126 5.60 -20.28 12.95
CA VAL A 126 4.81 -20.25 14.20
C VAL A 126 5.69 -20.57 15.42
N GLU A 127 6.51 -21.63 15.37
CA GLU A 127 7.40 -22.00 16.45
C GLU A 127 8.50 -20.95 16.71
N GLU A 128 9.02 -20.32 15.65
CA GLU A 128 10.01 -19.24 15.75
C GLU A 128 9.43 -18.01 16.44
N LEU A 129 8.24 -17.60 16.03
CA LEU A 129 7.54 -16.44 16.60
C LEU A 129 7.12 -16.69 18.06
N ASP A 130 6.63 -17.88 18.41
CA ASP A 130 6.29 -18.23 19.80
C ASP A 130 7.52 -18.17 20.72
N ARG A 131 8.67 -18.70 20.26
CA ARG A 131 9.93 -18.60 21.03
C ARG A 131 10.38 -17.16 21.23
N ALA A 132 10.32 -16.33 20.19
CA ALA A 132 10.70 -14.92 20.28
C ALA A 132 9.75 -14.15 21.22
N ALA A 133 8.45 -14.33 21.08
CA ALA A 133 7.43 -13.71 21.93
C ALA A 133 7.60 -14.11 23.39
N ARG A 134 7.85 -15.40 23.67
CA ARG A 134 8.15 -15.89 25.02
C ARG A 134 9.38 -15.21 25.60
N SER A 135 10.46 -15.10 24.84
CA SER A 135 11.71 -14.49 25.32
C SER A 135 11.53 -13.00 25.63
N ALA A 136 10.69 -12.30 24.91
CA ALA A 136 10.38 -10.89 25.11
C ALA A 136 9.27 -10.65 26.14
N GLY A 137 8.56 -11.68 26.63
CA GLY A 137 7.37 -11.53 27.47
C GLY A 137 6.21 -10.84 26.74
N ALA A 138 6.06 -11.10 25.45
CA ALA A 138 5.08 -10.48 24.56
C ALA A 138 4.04 -11.49 24.08
N VAL A 139 2.95 -10.99 23.51
CA VAL A 139 1.97 -11.77 22.74
C VAL A 139 1.81 -11.17 21.35
N ILE A 140 2.07 -11.97 20.33
CA ILE A 140 1.93 -11.56 18.94
C ILE A 140 0.58 -12.05 18.40
N GLY A 141 -0.21 -11.16 17.78
CA GLY A 141 -1.39 -11.53 17.03
C GLY A 141 -1.00 -12.22 15.71
N VAL A 142 -1.74 -13.26 15.31
CA VAL A 142 -1.43 -14.03 14.11
C VAL A 142 -2.67 -14.21 13.25
N LEU A 143 -2.53 -13.90 11.96
CA LEU A 143 -3.44 -14.32 10.91
C LEU A 143 -2.78 -15.44 10.10
N VAL A 144 -3.48 -16.54 9.87
CA VAL A 144 -3.00 -17.54 8.93
C VAL A 144 -3.29 -17.06 7.51
N GLU A 145 -2.23 -16.97 6.69
CA GLU A 145 -2.37 -16.63 5.28
C GLU A 145 -2.85 -17.85 4.49
N VAL A 146 -3.90 -17.63 3.70
CA VAL A 146 -4.53 -18.64 2.86
C VAL A 146 -4.30 -18.29 1.41
N ASP A 147 -3.73 -19.19 0.62
CA ASP A 147 -3.64 -19.02 -0.83
C ASP A 147 -5.01 -19.22 -1.48
N ILE A 148 -5.63 -18.12 -1.85
CA ILE A 148 -6.94 -18.09 -2.51
C ILE A 148 -6.85 -17.87 -4.03
N GLY A 149 -5.70 -18.22 -4.62
CA GLY A 149 -5.46 -18.20 -6.06
C GLY A 149 -4.32 -17.27 -6.50
N MET A 150 -3.66 -16.56 -5.58
CA MET A 150 -2.51 -15.71 -5.91
C MET A 150 -1.25 -16.53 -6.22
N ASN A 151 -1.12 -17.73 -5.66
CA ASN A 151 0.06 -18.60 -5.78
C ASN A 151 1.37 -17.90 -5.41
N ARG A 152 1.35 -17.14 -4.31
CA ARG A 152 2.49 -16.39 -3.81
C ARG A 152 2.97 -16.93 -2.45
N CYS A 153 2.22 -16.64 -1.40
CA CYS A 153 2.37 -17.15 -0.04
C CYS A 153 1.02 -17.72 0.40
N GLY A 154 1.01 -18.38 1.56
CA GLY A 154 -0.18 -18.92 2.16
C GLY A 154 -0.29 -20.43 2.06
N VAL A 155 -0.97 -21.02 3.03
CA VAL A 155 -1.31 -22.43 3.00
C VAL A 155 -2.54 -22.68 2.12
N PRO A 156 -2.71 -23.88 1.54
CA PRO A 156 -3.93 -24.22 0.83
C PRO A 156 -5.18 -24.05 1.69
N PRO A 157 -6.33 -23.66 1.10
CA PRO A 157 -7.61 -23.55 1.82
C PRO A 157 -8.04 -24.86 2.48
N GLY A 158 -8.89 -24.79 3.50
CA GLY A 158 -9.48 -25.93 4.15
C GLY A 158 -8.59 -26.60 5.21
N ARG A 159 -8.37 -27.91 5.13
CA ARG A 159 -7.68 -28.68 6.18
C ARG A 159 -6.22 -28.22 6.46
N PRO A 160 -5.38 -27.88 5.48
CA PRO A 160 -4.05 -27.36 5.76
C PRO A 160 -4.10 -26.09 6.61
N THR A 161 -5.02 -25.16 6.30
CA THR A 161 -5.25 -23.95 7.08
C THR A 161 -5.71 -24.27 8.51
N LEU A 162 -6.66 -25.21 8.67
CA LEU A 162 -7.12 -25.66 9.99
C LEU A 162 -5.95 -26.21 10.83
N THR A 163 -5.09 -27.03 10.23
CA THR A 163 -3.93 -27.61 10.93
C THR A 163 -2.98 -26.52 11.44
N LEU A 164 -2.70 -25.51 10.60
CA LEU A 164 -1.81 -24.40 10.98
C LEU A 164 -2.45 -23.49 12.03
N ALA A 165 -3.74 -23.17 11.85
CA ALA A 165 -4.50 -22.36 12.81
C ALA A 165 -4.58 -23.02 14.20
N SER A 166 -4.73 -24.34 14.27
CA SER A 166 -4.70 -25.09 15.52
C SER A 166 -3.34 -24.96 16.21
N ARG A 167 -2.23 -25.06 15.47
CA ARG A 167 -0.87 -24.84 16.04
C ARG A 167 -0.69 -23.43 16.60
N VAL A 168 -1.21 -22.41 15.89
CA VAL A 168 -1.17 -21.03 16.41
C VAL A 168 -1.98 -20.90 17.69
N ALA A 169 -3.17 -21.52 17.75
CA ALA A 169 -4.04 -21.46 18.93
C ALA A 169 -3.46 -22.23 20.15
N GLU A 170 -2.62 -23.24 19.93
CA GLU A 170 -1.92 -23.99 20.97
C GLU A 170 -0.67 -23.27 21.49
N ALA A 171 -0.12 -22.35 20.69
CA ALA A 171 1.08 -21.59 21.07
C ALA A 171 0.76 -20.56 22.17
N ARG A 172 1.51 -20.61 23.29
CA ARG A 172 1.16 -19.84 24.50
C ARG A 172 1.41 -18.33 24.38
N ASN A 173 2.32 -17.93 23.49
CA ASN A 173 2.73 -16.53 23.35
C ASN A 173 2.25 -15.94 22.01
N LEU A 174 1.40 -16.67 21.30
CA LEU A 174 0.72 -16.19 20.11
C LEU A 174 -0.80 -16.14 20.37
N ARG A 175 -1.48 -15.29 19.64
CA ARG A 175 -2.94 -15.20 19.66
C ARG A 175 -3.46 -15.41 18.25
N PHE A 176 -4.23 -16.47 18.03
CA PHE A 176 -4.91 -16.66 16.77
C PHE A 176 -6.02 -15.61 16.62
N ASP A 177 -5.82 -14.64 15.71
CA ASP A 177 -6.78 -13.57 15.46
C ASP A 177 -7.67 -13.87 14.25
N GLY A 178 -7.21 -14.68 13.28
CA GLY A 178 -8.03 -15.02 12.13
C GLY A 178 -7.27 -15.43 10.88
N LEU A 179 -7.79 -15.01 9.73
CA LEU A 179 -7.30 -15.38 8.41
C LEU A 179 -6.93 -14.15 7.59
N GLN A 180 -5.93 -14.29 6.74
CA GLN A 180 -5.61 -13.38 5.64
C GLN A 180 -5.67 -14.14 4.33
N GLY A 181 -6.20 -13.54 3.29
CA GLY A 181 -6.11 -14.05 1.92
C GLY A 181 -6.19 -12.89 0.95
N TYR A 182 -5.38 -12.90 -0.10
CA TYR A 182 -5.32 -11.79 -1.05
C TYR A 182 -5.55 -12.26 -2.48
N GLU A 183 -6.59 -11.71 -3.11
CA GLU A 183 -6.98 -11.96 -4.49
C GLU A 183 -6.20 -11.10 -5.49
N GLY A 184 -4.89 -10.93 -5.27
CA GLY A 184 -4.02 -10.04 -6.04
C GLY A 184 -3.97 -10.34 -7.54
N HIS A 185 -4.23 -11.58 -7.95
CA HIS A 185 -4.28 -12.00 -9.35
C HIS A 185 -5.45 -11.40 -10.14
N VAL A 186 -6.45 -10.82 -9.46
CA VAL A 186 -7.63 -10.21 -10.11
C VAL A 186 -7.76 -8.71 -9.88
N VAL A 187 -7.06 -8.12 -8.91
CA VAL A 187 -7.28 -6.71 -8.51
C VAL A 187 -7.03 -5.69 -9.62
N GLN A 188 -6.21 -6.04 -10.62
CA GLN A 188 -5.88 -5.19 -11.76
C GLN A 188 -6.56 -5.64 -13.06
N GLN A 189 -7.45 -6.62 -13.01
CA GLN A 189 -8.22 -7.04 -14.17
C GLN A 189 -9.07 -5.87 -14.69
N GLU A 190 -8.89 -5.47 -15.96
CA GLU A 190 -9.60 -4.33 -16.55
C GLU A 190 -11.09 -4.64 -16.74
N ASP A 191 -11.44 -5.84 -17.22
CA ASP A 191 -12.83 -6.29 -17.30
C ASP A 191 -13.44 -6.38 -15.88
N ALA A 192 -14.39 -5.49 -15.61
CA ALA A 192 -15.03 -5.37 -14.29
C ALA A 192 -15.81 -6.62 -13.88
N ASP A 193 -16.44 -7.32 -14.83
CA ASP A 193 -17.21 -8.53 -14.57
C ASP A 193 -16.27 -9.71 -14.30
N ALA A 194 -15.18 -9.84 -15.05
CA ALA A 194 -14.15 -10.85 -14.79
C ALA A 194 -13.48 -10.61 -13.44
N ARG A 195 -13.15 -9.35 -13.11
CA ARG A 195 -12.60 -8.96 -11.80
C ARG A 195 -13.57 -9.33 -10.68
N ARG A 196 -14.87 -9.02 -10.82
CA ARG A 196 -15.90 -9.37 -9.84
C ARG A 196 -16.02 -10.87 -9.65
N ARG A 197 -16.14 -11.64 -10.74
CA ARG A 197 -16.24 -13.11 -10.66
C ARG A 197 -15.02 -13.71 -9.97
N GLY A 198 -13.81 -13.25 -10.33
CA GLY A 198 -12.57 -13.75 -9.73
C GLY A 198 -12.46 -13.41 -8.24
N ALA A 199 -12.80 -12.18 -7.84
CA ALA A 199 -12.79 -11.75 -6.44
C ALA A 199 -13.78 -12.59 -5.60
N LEU A 200 -15.01 -12.77 -6.08
CA LEU A 200 -16.01 -13.56 -5.36
C LEU A 200 -15.64 -15.05 -5.27
N ALA A 201 -15.03 -15.63 -6.31
CA ALA A 201 -14.54 -17.00 -6.27
C ALA A 201 -13.41 -17.17 -5.24
N ALA A 202 -12.47 -16.24 -5.17
CA ALA A 202 -11.41 -16.23 -4.17
C ALA A 202 -11.97 -16.10 -2.74
N MET A 203 -12.95 -15.20 -2.56
CA MET A 203 -13.62 -15.05 -1.25
C MET A 203 -14.40 -16.27 -0.83
N ALA A 204 -15.02 -17.01 -1.75
CA ALA A 204 -15.71 -18.26 -1.44
C ALA A 204 -14.77 -19.28 -0.78
N LEU A 205 -13.55 -19.46 -1.32
CA LEU A 205 -12.52 -20.34 -0.73
C LEU A 205 -12.14 -19.90 0.70
N LEU A 206 -12.01 -18.60 0.92
CA LEU A 206 -11.66 -18.06 2.23
C LEU A 206 -12.79 -18.24 3.24
N MET A 207 -14.05 -18.02 2.84
CA MET A 207 -15.23 -18.15 3.71
C MET A 207 -15.53 -19.63 4.02
N GLU A 208 -15.40 -20.53 3.09
CA GLU A 208 -15.49 -21.96 3.33
C GLU A 208 -14.43 -22.42 4.34
N THR A 209 -13.21 -21.91 4.20
CA THR A 209 -12.12 -22.18 5.15
C THR A 209 -12.44 -21.61 6.53
N LYS A 210 -12.94 -20.37 6.63
CA LYS A 210 -13.40 -19.77 7.90
C LYS A 210 -14.47 -20.64 8.56
N ALA A 211 -15.46 -21.08 7.78
CA ALA A 211 -16.54 -21.95 8.29
C ALA A 211 -16.00 -23.26 8.86
N LEU A 212 -15.02 -23.89 8.18
CA LEU A 212 -14.36 -25.09 8.67
C LEU A 212 -13.66 -24.86 10.01
N LEU A 213 -12.92 -23.74 10.16
CA LEU A 213 -12.24 -23.40 11.41
C LEU A 213 -13.25 -23.21 12.55
N VAL A 214 -14.32 -22.45 12.30
CA VAL A 214 -15.39 -22.22 13.29
C VAL A 214 -16.06 -23.51 13.70
N GLY A 215 -16.33 -24.43 12.77
CA GLY A 215 -16.87 -25.76 13.04
C GLY A 215 -15.97 -26.64 13.92
N HIS A 216 -14.67 -26.32 13.99
CA HIS A 216 -13.68 -26.97 14.88
C HIS A 216 -13.37 -26.15 16.15
N GLY A 217 -14.16 -25.12 16.46
CA GLY A 217 -14.01 -24.30 17.66
C GLY A 217 -12.95 -23.21 17.60
N LEU A 218 -12.36 -22.94 16.42
CA LEU A 218 -11.41 -21.88 16.20
C LEU A 218 -12.11 -20.61 15.69
N ALA A 219 -12.23 -19.58 16.55
CA ALA A 219 -12.85 -18.32 16.19
C ALA A 219 -11.90 -17.48 15.33
N ALA A 220 -12.06 -17.48 14.01
CA ALA A 220 -11.41 -16.52 13.11
C ALA A 220 -12.14 -15.18 13.21
N ARG A 221 -11.71 -14.31 14.13
CA ARG A 221 -12.36 -13.03 14.46
C ARG A 221 -12.12 -11.97 13.41
N ILE A 222 -11.01 -12.08 12.68
CA ILE A 222 -10.60 -11.14 11.63
C ILE A 222 -10.43 -11.95 10.35
N VAL A 223 -11.09 -11.52 9.30
CA VAL A 223 -10.77 -11.89 7.92
C VAL A 223 -10.33 -10.64 7.20
N SER A 224 -9.03 -10.58 6.89
CA SER A 224 -8.38 -9.47 6.23
C SER A 224 -8.07 -9.83 4.78
N SER A 225 -8.56 -9.04 3.82
CA SER A 225 -8.45 -9.35 2.39
C SER A 225 -8.54 -8.08 1.55
N GLY A 226 -8.65 -8.23 0.25
CA GLY A 226 -8.98 -7.14 -0.65
C GLY A 226 -7.87 -6.14 -0.94
N GLY A 227 -8.16 -5.29 -1.89
CA GLY A 227 -7.31 -4.18 -2.30
C GLY A 227 -8.10 -3.09 -3.01
N THR A 228 -7.42 -2.06 -3.50
CA THR A 228 -8.08 -0.93 -4.19
C THR A 228 -8.94 -1.38 -5.36
N GLY A 229 -8.52 -2.43 -6.11
CA GLY A 229 -9.27 -2.91 -7.27
C GLY A 229 -10.56 -3.65 -6.95
N THR A 230 -10.70 -4.18 -5.72
CA THR A 230 -11.77 -5.10 -5.33
C THR A 230 -12.53 -4.68 -4.07
N TYR A 231 -12.26 -3.47 -3.54
CA TYR A 231 -12.79 -3.02 -2.26
C TYR A 231 -14.31 -3.15 -2.13
N ASP A 232 -15.04 -2.86 -3.22
CA ASP A 232 -16.49 -2.92 -3.32
C ASP A 232 -17.05 -4.32 -3.62
N MET A 233 -16.19 -5.25 -3.95
CA MET A 233 -16.52 -6.66 -4.18
C MET A 233 -16.24 -7.46 -2.92
N THR A 234 -14.99 -7.52 -2.50
CA THR A 234 -14.50 -8.22 -1.32
C THR A 234 -15.08 -7.66 -0.02
N GLY A 235 -15.12 -6.33 0.12
CA GLY A 235 -15.65 -5.66 1.31
C GLY A 235 -17.17 -5.76 1.50
N ASN A 236 -17.91 -6.32 0.53
CA ASN A 236 -19.33 -6.64 0.63
C ASN A 236 -19.61 -8.14 0.86
N VAL A 237 -18.58 -8.95 1.01
CA VAL A 237 -18.75 -10.39 1.32
C VAL A 237 -18.96 -10.54 2.82
N ASP A 238 -20.07 -11.17 3.20
CA ASP A 238 -20.36 -11.46 4.61
C ASP A 238 -19.24 -12.30 5.23
N GLY A 239 -18.72 -11.82 6.36
CA GLY A 239 -17.62 -12.48 7.06
C GLY A 239 -16.23 -11.96 6.71
N VAL A 240 -16.09 -11.03 5.78
CA VAL A 240 -14.87 -10.20 5.61
C VAL A 240 -14.97 -9.02 6.57
N ASP A 241 -13.95 -8.84 7.41
CA ASP A 241 -13.96 -7.86 8.49
C ASP A 241 -13.19 -6.59 8.10
N GLU A 242 -12.15 -6.73 7.25
CA GLU A 242 -11.33 -5.59 6.82
C GLU A 242 -10.74 -5.75 5.41
N VAL A 243 -10.57 -4.62 4.71
CA VAL A 243 -9.93 -4.57 3.39
C VAL A 243 -8.65 -3.74 3.41
N GLN A 244 -7.60 -4.25 2.71
CA GLN A 244 -6.24 -3.72 2.75
C GLN A 244 -5.94 -2.77 1.59
N CYS A 245 -6.81 -1.80 1.33
CA CYS A 245 -6.64 -0.84 0.24
C CYS A 245 -5.43 0.08 0.47
N GLY A 246 -4.54 0.19 -0.50
CA GLY A 246 -3.37 1.10 -0.42
C GLY A 246 -3.41 2.19 -1.48
N SER A 247 -3.42 1.80 -2.75
CA SER A 247 -3.28 2.72 -3.89
C SER A 247 -4.41 3.74 -4.02
N TYR A 248 -5.58 3.51 -3.43
CA TYR A 248 -6.73 4.42 -3.53
C TYR A 248 -6.40 5.85 -3.12
N ALA A 249 -5.50 6.02 -2.14
CA ALA A 249 -5.20 7.34 -1.59
C ALA A 249 -4.54 8.25 -2.63
N LEU A 250 -3.52 7.75 -3.31
CA LEU A 250 -2.70 8.53 -4.24
C LEU A 250 -2.96 8.20 -5.71
N MET A 251 -3.43 6.99 -6.00
CA MET A 251 -3.66 6.42 -7.32
C MET A 251 -2.39 6.38 -8.18
N ASP A 252 -2.48 5.75 -9.34
CA ASP A 252 -1.47 5.69 -10.38
C ASP A 252 -2.12 5.43 -11.74
N ALA A 253 -1.33 5.35 -12.81
CA ALA A 253 -1.84 5.14 -14.16
C ALA A 253 -2.55 3.79 -14.33
N CYS A 254 -2.14 2.77 -13.58
CA CYS A 254 -2.74 1.44 -13.62
C CYS A 254 -4.15 1.46 -13.00
N TYR A 255 -4.28 1.95 -11.77
CA TYR A 255 -5.55 2.00 -11.07
C TYR A 255 -6.53 3.03 -11.64
N LYS A 256 -6.04 4.12 -12.26
CA LYS A 256 -6.89 5.11 -12.94
C LYS A 256 -7.82 4.47 -13.98
N ARG A 257 -7.37 3.41 -14.67
CA ARG A 257 -8.18 2.73 -15.71
C ARG A 257 -9.30 1.89 -15.13
N ILE A 258 -9.08 1.30 -13.95
CA ILE A 258 -10.00 0.32 -13.36
C ILE A 258 -10.86 0.88 -12.24
N ARG A 259 -10.49 2.04 -11.68
CA ARG A 259 -11.18 2.71 -10.57
C ARG A 259 -11.30 4.21 -10.84
N PRO A 260 -12.10 4.60 -11.84
CA PRO A 260 -12.22 6.00 -12.29
C PRO A 260 -12.88 6.92 -11.25
N GLU A 261 -13.54 6.38 -10.22
CA GLU A 261 -14.14 7.12 -9.12
C GLU A 261 -13.09 7.80 -8.23
N PHE A 262 -11.87 7.25 -8.17
CA PHE A 262 -10.75 7.89 -7.47
C PHE A 262 -9.99 8.84 -8.39
N ARG A 263 -9.50 9.92 -7.81
CA ARG A 263 -8.68 10.91 -8.50
C ARG A 263 -7.20 10.54 -8.40
N VAL A 264 -6.43 10.78 -9.45
CA VAL A 264 -4.96 10.72 -9.36
C VAL A 264 -4.54 11.87 -8.47
N ALA A 265 -4.05 11.55 -7.28
CA ALA A 265 -3.62 12.51 -6.28
C ALA A 265 -2.09 12.59 -6.14
N SER A 266 -1.33 11.77 -6.90
CA SER A 266 0.13 11.85 -6.89
C SER A 266 0.68 11.81 -8.30
N PHE A 267 1.67 12.67 -8.55
CA PHE A 267 2.41 12.72 -9.80
C PHE A 267 3.87 13.11 -9.54
N LEU A 268 4.72 12.83 -10.49
CA LEU A 268 6.08 13.35 -10.53
C LEU A 268 6.10 14.68 -11.28
N LEU A 269 6.55 15.74 -10.62
CA LEU A 269 6.92 16.99 -11.27
C LEU A 269 8.31 16.80 -11.88
N SER A 270 8.43 17.04 -13.16
CA SER A 270 9.64 16.85 -13.95
C SER A 270 9.91 18.09 -14.80
N THR A 271 11.17 18.36 -15.12
CA THR A 271 11.57 19.45 -16.03
C THR A 271 11.92 18.89 -17.39
N VAL A 272 11.53 19.59 -18.46
CA VAL A 272 12.02 19.34 -19.81
C VAL A 272 13.48 19.79 -19.89
N VAL A 273 14.39 18.83 -20.08
CA VAL A 273 15.84 19.10 -20.20
C VAL A 273 16.33 19.13 -21.65
N SER A 274 15.52 18.64 -22.58
CA SER A 274 15.80 18.73 -24.01
C SER A 274 14.49 18.78 -24.80
N SER A 275 14.45 19.63 -25.83
CA SER A 275 13.28 19.80 -26.71
C SER A 275 13.70 19.85 -28.17
N ARG A 276 12.98 19.13 -29.06
CA ARG A 276 13.18 19.12 -30.52
C ARG A 276 11.81 18.94 -31.22
N GLY A 277 11.17 20.07 -31.49
CA GLY A 277 9.83 20.06 -32.13
C GLY A 277 8.75 19.50 -31.21
N THR A 278 8.25 18.29 -31.48
CA THR A 278 7.26 17.63 -30.62
C THR A 278 7.88 16.52 -29.76
N LYS A 279 9.21 16.41 -29.75
CA LYS A 279 9.92 15.45 -28.91
C LYS A 279 10.63 16.18 -27.78
N VAL A 280 10.31 15.80 -26.56
CA VAL A 280 10.91 16.33 -25.34
C VAL A 280 11.55 15.24 -24.49
N VAL A 281 12.42 15.62 -23.57
CA VAL A 281 13.03 14.71 -22.60
C VAL A 281 12.80 15.25 -21.19
N ALA A 282 12.15 14.47 -20.36
CA ALA A 282 11.95 14.76 -18.94
C ALA A 282 13.16 14.31 -18.10
N ASP A 283 13.46 15.02 -17.01
CA ASP A 283 14.60 14.82 -16.09
C ASP A 283 14.38 13.71 -15.06
N VAL A 284 13.50 12.76 -15.34
CA VAL A 284 13.24 11.61 -14.46
C VAL A 284 13.27 10.31 -15.27
N GLY A 285 13.81 9.27 -14.67
CA GLY A 285 13.85 7.92 -15.19
C GLY A 285 13.53 6.88 -14.12
N THR A 286 13.96 5.64 -14.32
CA THR A 286 13.66 4.50 -13.42
C THR A 286 14.20 4.67 -12.01
N LYS A 287 15.23 5.51 -11.81
CA LYS A 287 15.74 5.81 -10.46
C LYS A 287 14.81 6.73 -9.64
N GLY A 288 13.86 7.40 -10.28
CA GLY A 288 12.87 8.23 -9.60
C GLY A 288 11.43 7.80 -9.85
N MET A 289 11.18 6.78 -10.69
CA MET A 289 9.83 6.40 -11.11
C MET A 289 9.69 4.90 -11.35
N GLY A 290 8.68 4.28 -10.76
CA GLY A 290 8.30 2.90 -11.03
C GLY A 290 7.60 2.76 -12.39
N CYS A 291 8.09 1.82 -13.21
CA CYS A 291 7.62 1.60 -14.57
C CYS A 291 7.32 0.13 -14.88
N GLU A 292 7.20 -0.72 -13.87
CA GLU A 292 7.01 -2.17 -14.02
C GLU A 292 5.67 -2.55 -14.64
N PHE A 293 4.69 -1.65 -14.65
CA PHE A 293 3.38 -1.85 -15.30
C PHE A 293 3.24 -1.03 -16.59
N GLY A 294 4.35 -0.56 -17.15
CA GLY A 294 4.39 0.22 -18.38
C GLY A 294 4.89 1.65 -18.17
N PRO A 295 4.83 2.48 -19.22
CA PRO A 295 5.28 3.87 -19.14
C PRO A 295 4.32 4.74 -18.32
N PRO A 296 4.78 5.90 -17.83
CA PRO A 296 3.92 6.90 -17.20
C PRO A 296 2.95 7.52 -18.19
N LEU A 297 1.84 8.08 -17.67
CA LEU A 297 1.01 9.01 -18.44
C LEU A 297 1.56 10.43 -18.28
N VAL A 298 1.42 11.26 -19.31
CA VAL A 298 1.79 12.67 -19.28
C VAL A 298 0.50 13.48 -19.12
N GLU A 299 0.32 14.12 -17.97
CA GLU A 299 -0.91 14.89 -17.69
C GLU A 299 -1.04 16.07 -18.66
N GLY A 300 -2.25 16.27 -19.18
CA GLY A 300 -2.52 17.32 -20.18
C GLY A 300 -2.14 16.96 -21.64
N PHE A 301 -1.48 15.81 -21.86
CA PHE A 301 -1.05 15.37 -23.20
C PHE A 301 -1.53 13.94 -23.48
N PRO A 302 -2.81 13.73 -23.79
CA PRO A 302 -3.35 12.38 -23.99
C PRO A 302 -2.72 11.61 -25.15
N GLU A 303 -2.16 12.33 -26.15
CA GLU A 303 -1.48 11.76 -27.30
C GLU A 303 0.04 11.58 -27.09
N ALA A 304 0.55 11.92 -25.89
CA ALA A 304 1.96 11.75 -25.58
C ALA A 304 2.35 10.28 -25.67
N LYS A 305 3.49 10.02 -26.31
CA LYS A 305 4.06 8.70 -26.44
C LYS A 305 5.44 8.65 -25.77
N VAL A 306 5.50 8.01 -24.62
CA VAL A 306 6.77 7.71 -23.97
C VAL A 306 7.50 6.65 -24.81
N LEU A 307 8.70 6.96 -25.28
CA LEU A 307 9.47 6.05 -26.13
C LEU A 307 10.12 4.93 -25.32
N TYR A 308 10.72 5.30 -24.21
CA TYR A 308 11.30 4.41 -23.20
C TYR A 308 11.55 5.22 -21.91
N VAL A 309 11.87 4.54 -20.83
CA VAL A 309 12.31 5.16 -19.58
C VAL A 309 13.74 4.68 -19.31
N ALA A 310 14.70 5.61 -19.36
CA ALA A 310 16.10 5.35 -19.02
C ALA A 310 16.31 5.52 -17.49
N ASP A 311 17.55 5.48 -17.04
CA ASP A 311 17.88 5.64 -15.62
C ASP A 311 17.43 6.99 -15.07
N GLU A 312 17.72 8.08 -15.82
CA GLU A 312 17.51 9.48 -15.38
C GLU A 312 16.67 10.30 -16.37
N HIS A 313 16.25 9.74 -17.50
CA HIS A 313 15.58 10.46 -18.56
C HIS A 313 14.38 9.69 -19.11
N THR A 314 13.33 10.44 -19.46
CA THR A 314 12.16 9.90 -20.17
C THR A 314 11.92 10.68 -21.46
N PRO A 315 12.33 10.15 -22.63
CA PRO A 315 12.00 10.73 -23.95
C PRO A 315 10.52 10.52 -24.29
N ILE A 316 9.86 11.61 -24.71
CA ILE A 316 8.42 11.65 -24.96
C ILE A 316 8.18 12.33 -26.31
N GLU A 317 7.37 11.73 -27.18
CA GLU A 317 6.87 12.29 -28.43
C GLU A 317 5.45 12.84 -28.27
N ASN A 318 5.04 13.69 -29.20
CA ASN A 318 3.72 14.34 -29.25
C ASN A 318 3.48 15.30 -28.06
N VAL A 319 4.54 15.88 -27.54
CA VAL A 319 4.49 16.93 -26.53
C VAL A 319 5.20 18.18 -27.09
N ARG A 320 4.53 19.33 -27.04
CA ARG A 320 5.14 20.64 -27.35
C ARG A 320 5.44 21.35 -26.05
N ALA A 321 6.71 21.42 -25.70
CA ALA A 321 7.19 22.14 -24.54
C ALA A 321 8.65 22.57 -24.78
N GLU A 322 9.05 23.64 -24.10
CA GLU A 322 10.41 24.21 -24.19
C GLU A 322 11.29 23.66 -23.07
N VAL A 323 12.61 23.78 -23.23
CA VAL A 323 13.56 23.46 -22.15
C VAL A 323 13.28 24.37 -20.94
N GLY A 324 13.11 23.76 -19.78
CA GLY A 324 12.73 24.45 -18.54
C GLY A 324 11.24 24.32 -18.20
N ASP A 325 10.37 23.96 -19.15
CA ASP A 325 8.96 23.72 -18.87
C ASP A 325 8.77 22.52 -17.93
N ARG A 326 7.65 22.55 -17.21
CA ARG A 326 7.29 21.51 -16.24
C ARG A 326 6.31 20.52 -16.83
N LEU A 327 6.55 19.24 -16.61
CA LEU A 327 5.64 18.14 -16.94
C LEU A 327 5.20 17.44 -15.66
N ARG A 328 3.95 16.98 -15.65
CA ARG A 328 3.41 16.09 -14.61
C ARG A 328 3.31 14.69 -15.17
N LEU A 329 4.09 13.78 -14.61
CA LEU A 329 4.12 12.38 -15.01
C LEU A 329 3.40 11.54 -13.97
N ILE A 330 2.35 10.81 -14.39
CA ILE A 330 1.63 9.88 -13.53
C ILE A 330 2.32 8.51 -13.70
N PRO A 331 3.00 7.98 -12.68
CA PRO A 331 3.73 6.72 -12.79
C PRO A 331 2.77 5.54 -13.05
N SER A 332 3.26 4.50 -13.69
CA SER A 332 2.48 3.27 -13.85
C SER A 332 2.25 2.55 -12.53
N HIS A 333 3.16 2.69 -11.57
CA HIS A 333 3.05 2.11 -10.24
C HIS A 333 3.47 3.10 -9.15
N GLY A 334 2.50 3.53 -8.35
CA GLY A 334 2.74 4.48 -7.26
C GLY A 334 3.59 3.90 -6.12
N CYS A 335 3.37 2.63 -5.72
CA CYS A 335 4.06 2.04 -4.56
C CYS A 335 5.58 2.04 -4.71
N THR A 336 6.10 1.64 -5.87
CA THR A 336 7.54 1.64 -6.15
C THR A 336 8.08 3.05 -6.33
N THR A 337 7.31 3.93 -6.96
CA THR A 337 7.68 5.34 -7.10
C THR A 337 7.87 6.00 -5.74
N HIS A 338 6.90 5.90 -4.83
CA HIS A 338 6.99 6.54 -3.52
C HIS A 338 8.15 5.99 -2.68
N ASN A 339 8.49 4.70 -2.84
CA ASN A 339 9.65 4.11 -2.15
C ASN A 339 11.01 4.69 -2.60
N LEU A 340 11.09 5.29 -3.78
CA LEU A 340 12.32 5.91 -4.30
C LEU A 340 12.56 7.34 -3.76
N HIS A 341 11.54 7.95 -3.17
CA HIS A 341 11.60 9.33 -2.70
C HIS A 341 11.58 9.42 -1.19
N ARG A 342 12.30 10.41 -0.63
CA ARG A 342 12.32 10.66 0.82
C ARG A 342 11.29 11.69 1.27
N ARG A 343 10.60 12.34 0.30
CA ARG A 343 9.64 13.43 0.56
C ARG A 343 8.55 13.45 -0.51
N MET A 344 7.36 13.86 -0.09
CA MET A 344 6.24 14.25 -0.93
C MET A 344 5.90 15.71 -0.66
N TRP A 345 5.65 16.49 -1.72
CA TRP A 345 5.22 17.88 -1.63
C TRP A 345 3.70 17.95 -1.78
N VAL A 346 3.02 18.42 -0.76
CA VAL A 346 1.56 18.57 -0.78
C VAL A 346 1.22 19.95 -1.33
N VAL A 347 0.35 19.97 -2.33
CA VAL A 347 0.03 21.20 -3.08
C VAL A 347 -1.48 21.38 -3.16
N ARG A 348 -1.93 22.61 -2.94
CA ARG A 348 -3.31 23.05 -3.19
C ARG A 348 -3.28 24.32 -4.03
N ASP A 349 -4.03 24.31 -5.13
CA ASP A 349 -4.19 25.46 -6.04
C ASP A 349 -2.84 26.08 -6.46
N GLY A 350 -1.86 25.21 -6.76
CA GLY A 350 -0.52 25.63 -7.19
C GLY A 350 0.41 26.12 -6.07
N THR A 351 -0.04 26.10 -4.81
CA THR A 351 0.76 26.49 -3.64
C THR A 351 1.18 25.27 -2.82
N VAL A 352 2.42 25.21 -2.41
CA VAL A 352 2.96 24.16 -1.54
C VAL A 352 2.40 24.36 -0.12
N GLU A 353 1.55 23.44 0.34
CA GLU A 353 0.99 23.48 1.71
C GLU A 353 1.89 22.81 2.75
N ALA A 354 2.59 21.77 2.36
CA ALA A 354 3.41 20.97 3.27
C ALA A 354 4.48 20.16 2.52
N ALA A 355 5.46 19.72 3.29
CA ALA A 355 6.49 18.76 2.86
C ALA A 355 6.43 17.53 3.80
N TRP A 356 5.88 16.42 3.33
CA TRP A 356 5.79 15.20 4.13
C TRP A 356 7.00 14.30 3.92
N ALA A 357 7.58 13.81 5.00
CA ALA A 357 8.59 12.77 4.93
C ALA A 357 7.98 11.45 4.44
N VAL A 358 8.77 10.65 3.75
CA VAL A 358 8.45 9.26 3.37
C VAL A 358 9.32 8.37 4.25
N GLU A 359 8.93 8.26 5.52
CA GLU A 359 9.76 7.63 6.58
C GLU A 359 10.03 6.16 6.29
N GLY A 360 9.07 5.48 5.65
CA GLY A 360 9.21 4.08 5.23
C GLY A 360 9.99 3.88 3.93
N SER A 361 10.51 4.94 3.30
CA SER A 361 11.37 4.80 2.11
C SER A 361 12.61 3.97 2.44
N GLY A 362 12.90 2.95 1.62
CA GLY A 362 14.02 2.02 1.86
C GLY A 362 13.79 1.00 2.97
N CYS A 363 12.63 0.97 3.65
CA CYS A 363 12.26 -0.08 4.58
C CYS A 363 11.91 -1.37 3.82
N LEU A 364 12.86 -2.31 3.74
CA LEU A 364 12.78 -3.53 2.92
C LEU A 364 12.87 -4.84 3.75
N GLU A 365 13.12 -4.74 5.06
CA GLU A 365 13.28 -5.89 5.97
C GLU A 365 11.98 -6.27 6.68
#